data_75db533d4975fb414a8a102044280345
#
_entry.id   75db533d4975fb414a8a102044280345
#
_cell.length_a   1.000
_cell.length_b   1.000
_cell.length_c   1.000
_cell.angle_alpha   90.00
_cell.angle_beta   90.00
_cell.angle_gamma   90.00
#
_symmetry.space_group_name_H-M   'P 1'
#
loop_
_entity.id
_entity.type
_entity.pdbx_description
1 polymer ?
#
loop_
_entity_poly.entity_id
_entity_poly.type
_entity_poly.pdbx_seq_one_letter_code
_entity_poly.pdbx_strand_id
1 'polypeptide(L)'
;LEGKVIMAEEKKIGAIKEELQAAEDSMLPDFIARYEKDERSGVKSLVEKAGKRIQKLEAEYARIENLKKYEKEYADAGYICGIDEVGRGPLAGPVVAGAVILPKDCDILYINDSKKLSASMREKLYDEIMEKAVATGIGMAGPERIDEINILQATYEAMRQAITNLKVKPDILLNDAVTIPGVDIRQVPIIKGDAKSISIGAASIIAKVTRDRMMEEYAKIMPEYGFADNKGYGSAAHIAAIKEYGPTPIHRRTFIKNFYSE
;
A
#
# COMPACT_ATOMS: atom_id res chain seq x y z
N LEU A 1 23.96 -38.04 -50.58
CA LEU A 1 24.07 -37.72 -49.12
C LEU A 1 22.88 -36.84 -48.76
N GLU A 2 21.80 -37.51 -48.37
CA GLU A 2 20.58 -36.85 -47.85
C GLU A 2 20.87 -36.34 -46.43
N GLY A 3 20.91 -35.01 -46.29
CA GLY A 3 20.97 -34.36 -44.99
C GLY A 3 19.65 -34.59 -44.24
N LYS A 4 19.64 -35.47 -43.23
CA LYS A 4 18.59 -35.55 -42.24
C LYS A 4 18.49 -34.21 -41.52
N VAL A 5 17.51 -33.40 -41.91
CA VAL A 5 17.05 -32.28 -41.07
C VAL A 5 16.49 -32.92 -39.82
N ILE A 6 17.22 -32.84 -38.73
CA ILE A 6 16.71 -33.21 -37.39
C ILE A 6 15.65 -32.16 -37.08
N MET A 7 14.38 -32.52 -37.25
CA MET A 7 13.25 -31.73 -36.76
C MET A 7 13.38 -31.65 -35.24
N ALA A 8 13.58 -30.47 -34.72
CA ALA A 8 13.57 -30.24 -33.27
C ALA A 8 12.23 -30.77 -32.74
N GLU A 9 12.27 -31.65 -31.73
CA GLU A 9 11.09 -32.22 -31.11
C GLU A 9 10.17 -31.09 -30.63
N GLU A 10 8.95 -31.02 -31.17
CA GLU A 10 7.98 -29.97 -30.82
C GLU A 10 7.67 -30.04 -29.32
N LYS A 11 8.04 -29.00 -28.61
CA LYS A 11 7.74 -28.87 -27.17
C LYS A 11 6.25 -29.08 -26.90
N LYS A 12 5.89 -29.90 -25.91
CA LYS A 12 4.49 -30.11 -25.49
C LYS A 12 3.89 -28.79 -25.00
N ILE A 13 2.62 -28.56 -25.30
CA ILE A 13 1.90 -27.31 -24.89
C ILE A 13 1.99 -27.09 -23.36
N GLY A 14 1.93 -28.18 -22.55
CA GLY A 14 2.12 -28.11 -21.11
C GLY A 14 3.46 -27.50 -20.69
N ALA A 15 4.56 -27.93 -21.34
CA ALA A 15 5.90 -27.40 -21.07
C ALA A 15 6.04 -25.93 -21.50
N ILE A 16 5.40 -25.52 -22.61
CA ILE A 16 5.35 -24.11 -23.03
C ILE A 16 4.56 -23.27 -22.02
N LYS A 17 3.48 -23.80 -21.45
CA LYS A 17 2.71 -23.13 -20.39
C LYS A 17 3.55 -22.93 -19.13
N GLU A 18 4.29 -23.94 -18.71
CA GLU A 18 5.22 -23.85 -17.58
C GLU A 18 6.32 -22.81 -17.83
N GLU A 19 6.88 -22.79 -19.05
CA GLU A 19 7.85 -21.78 -19.46
C GLU A 19 7.30 -20.35 -19.37
N LEU A 20 6.05 -20.11 -19.82
CA LEU A 20 5.40 -18.80 -19.69
C LEU A 20 5.13 -18.43 -18.21
N GLN A 21 4.77 -19.40 -17.38
CA GLN A 21 4.51 -19.15 -15.96
C GLN A 21 5.80 -18.80 -15.20
N ALA A 22 6.93 -19.41 -15.57
CA ALA A 22 8.23 -19.17 -14.97
C ALA A 22 8.96 -17.95 -15.56
N ALA A 23 8.51 -17.46 -16.72
CA ALA A 23 9.17 -16.35 -17.41
C ALA A 23 9.03 -15.03 -16.61
N GLU A 24 10.15 -14.35 -16.43
CA GLU A 24 10.18 -12.95 -15.99
C GLU A 24 9.56 -12.04 -17.04
N ASP A 25 9.07 -10.88 -16.65
CA ASP A 25 8.40 -9.94 -17.55
C ASP A 25 9.33 -9.48 -18.70
N SER A 26 10.62 -9.32 -18.43
CA SER A 26 11.67 -9.00 -19.41
C SER A 26 11.84 -10.06 -20.52
N MET A 27 11.48 -11.31 -20.23
CA MET A 27 11.61 -12.44 -21.16
C MET A 27 10.37 -12.69 -22.05
N LEU A 28 9.28 -11.95 -21.80
CA LEU A 28 8.03 -12.14 -22.54
C LEU A 28 8.14 -11.81 -24.05
N PRO A 29 8.88 -10.77 -24.49
CA PRO A 29 9.10 -10.53 -25.92
C PRO A 29 9.79 -11.71 -26.60
N ASP A 30 10.81 -12.29 -25.97
CA ASP A 30 11.53 -13.45 -26.50
C ASP A 30 10.64 -14.69 -26.55
N PHE A 31 9.78 -14.88 -25.52
CA PHE A 31 8.78 -15.93 -25.53
C PHE A 31 7.82 -15.79 -26.72
N ILE A 32 7.30 -14.59 -26.95
CA ILE A 32 6.40 -14.33 -28.10
C ILE A 32 7.12 -14.61 -29.42
N ALA A 33 8.31 -14.05 -29.63
CA ALA A 33 9.09 -14.25 -30.87
C ALA A 33 9.38 -15.74 -31.15
N ARG A 34 9.59 -16.53 -30.08
CA ARG A 34 9.85 -17.97 -30.22
C ARG A 34 8.62 -18.76 -30.68
N TYR A 35 7.43 -18.38 -30.20
CA TYR A 35 6.21 -19.16 -30.40
C TYR A 35 5.15 -18.51 -31.29
N GLU A 36 5.35 -17.30 -31.81
CA GLU A 36 4.37 -16.56 -32.62
C GLU A 36 3.95 -17.30 -33.93
N LYS A 37 4.85 -18.13 -34.46
CA LYS A 37 4.61 -18.91 -35.69
C LYS A 37 4.02 -20.29 -35.45
N ASP A 38 3.82 -20.69 -34.17
CA ASP A 38 3.25 -21.97 -33.84
C ASP A 38 1.73 -21.99 -34.10
N GLU A 39 1.30 -22.89 -34.96
CA GLU A 39 -0.09 -22.94 -35.45
C GLU A 39 -1.06 -23.59 -34.46
N ARG A 40 -0.56 -24.28 -33.44
CA ARG A 40 -1.38 -24.96 -32.40
C ARG A 40 -2.19 -23.94 -31.61
N SER A 41 -3.52 -24.15 -31.54
CA SER A 41 -4.44 -23.22 -30.85
C SER A 41 -4.07 -22.97 -29.38
N GLY A 42 -3.60 -24.00 -28.68
CA GLY A 42 -3.12 -23.89 -27.30
C GLY A 42 -1.90 -22.99 -27.16
N VAL A 43 -0.96 -23.03 -28.14
CA VAL A 43 0.22 -22.15 -28.12
C VAL A 43 -0.14 -20.73 -28.50
N LYS A 44 -1.00 -20.53 -29.50
CA LYS A 44 -1.54 -19.19 -29.86
C LYS A 44 -2.19 -18.51 -28.64
N SER A 45 -2.95 -19.26 -27.84
CA SER A 45 -3.54 -18.73 -26.58
C SER A 45 -2.47 -18.33 -25.54
N LEU A 46 -1.35 -19.04 -25.44
CA LEU A 46 -0.25 -18.67 -24.56
C LEU A 46 0.49 -17.43 -25.03
N VAL A 47 0.73 -17.30 -26.34
CA VAL A 47 1.32 -16.09 -26.96
C VAL A 47 0.43 -14.88 -26.72
N GLU A 48 -0.90 -15.02 -26.91
CA GLU A 48 -1.84 -13.94 -26.59
C GLU A 48 -1.82 -13.54 -25.11
N LYS A 49 -1.72 -14.53 -24.20
CA LYS A 49 -1.58 -14.25 -22.76
C LYS A 49 -0.29 -13.51 -22.45
N ALA A 50 0.83 -13.86 -23.07
CA ALA A 50 2.10 -13.14 -22.93
C ALA A 50 1.97 -11.69 -23.41
N GLY A 51 1.36 -11.47 -24.58
CA GLY A 51 1.10 -10.12 -25.11
C GLY A 51 0.22 -9.28 -24.17
N LYS A 52 -0.87 -9.85 -23.64
CA LYS A 52 -1.71 -9.18 -22.64
C LYS A 52 -0.96 -8.85 -21.34
N ARG A 53 0.01 -9.71 -20.94
CA ARG A 53 0.84 -9.45 -19.75
C ARG A 53 1.78 -8.26 -20.01
N ILE A 54 2.38 -8.15 -21.18
CA ILE A 54 3.20 -7.00 -21.58
C ILE A 54 2.36 -5.72 -21.58
N GLN A 55 1.21 -5.72 -22.25
CA GLN A 55 0.32 -4.54 -22.29
C GLN A 55 -0.11 -4.05 -20.90
N LYS A 56 -0.40 -4.98 -19.99
CA LYS A 56 -0.73 -4.62 -18.59
C LYS A 56 0.45 -3.99 -17.87
N LEU A 57 1.65 -4.50 -18.11
CA LEU A 57 2.86 -3.97 -17.50
C LEU A 57 3.18 -2.56 -18.03
N GLU A 58 3.09 -2.35 -19.35
CA GLU A 58 3.27 -1.04 -19.98
C GLU A 58 2.26 -0.02 -19.47
N ALA A 59 0.98 -0.42 -19.34
CA ALA A 59 -0.05 0.43 -18.76
C ALA A 59 0.25 0.77 -17.28
N GLU A 60 0.81 -0.18 -16.52
CA GLU A 60 1.20 0.07 -15.14
C GLU A 60 2.40 1.01 -15.04
N TYR A 61 3.43 0.87 -15.88
CA TYR A 61 4.52 1.84 -15.96
C TYR A 61 4.01 3.25 -16.27
N ALA A 62 3.12 3.38 -17.26
CA ALA A 62 2.51 4.67 -17.59
C ALA A 62 1.69 5.25 -16.41
N ARG A 63 0.98 4.39 -15.68
CA ARG A 63 0.21 4.79 -14.49
C ARG A 63 1.15 5.30 -13.36
N ILE A 64 2.23 4.58 -13.08
CA ILE A 64 3.23 4.99 -12.06
C ILE A 64 3.91 6.30 -12.49
N GLU A 65 4.24 6.47 -13.75
CA GLU A 65 4.81 7.73 -14.24
C GLU A 65 3.87 8.93 -14.05
N ASN A 66 2.56 8.72 -14.23
CA ASN A 66 1.56 9.75 -13.90
C ASN A 66 1.44 9.99 -12.38
N LEU A 67 1.61 8.95 -11.57
CA LEU A 67 1.56 9.04 -10.11
C LEU A 67 2.76 9.82 -9.54
N LYS A 68 3.88 9.90 -10.27
CA LYS A 68 5.07 10.70 -9.93
C LYS A 68 4.97 12.17 -10.30
N LYS A 69 3.79 12.66 -10.71
CA LYS A 69 3.64 14.04 -11.21
C LYS A 69 4.12 15.09 -10.21
N TYR A 70 3.73 14.96 -8.95
CA TYR A 70 4.11 15.93 -7.91
C TYR A 70 5.58 15.78 -7.52
N GLU A 71 6.11 14.58 -7.47
CA GLU A 71 7.52 14.32 -7.20
C GLU A 71 8.41 14.94 -8.31
N LYS A 72 7.95 14.91 -9.56
CA LYS A 72 8.63 15.57 -10.69
C LYS A 72 8.50 17.09 -10.62
N GLU A 73 7.33 17.62 -10.25
CA GLU A 73 7.09 19.06 -10.10
C GLU A 73 7.99 19.68 -9.04
N TYR A 74 8.28 18.93 -7.97
CA TYR A 74 9.13 19.40 -6.86
C TYR A 74 10.52 18.77 -6.83
N ALA A 75 11.00 18.20 -7.92
CA ALA A 75 12.26 17.44 -7.98
C ALA A 75 13.49 18.23 -7.52
N ASP A 76 13.47 19.57 -7.69
CA ASP A 76 14.56 20.47 -7.27
C ASP A 76 14.54 20.78 -5.76
N ALA A 77 13.48 20.42 -5.05
CA ALA A 77 13.34 20.70 -3.61
C ALA A 77 14.21 19.81 -2.71
N GLY A 78 14.86 18.78 -3.25
CA GLY A 78 15.65 17.81 -2.47
C GLY A 78 14.86 16.56 -2.09
N TYR A 79 14.76 16.26 -0.78
CA TYR A 79 14.02 15.10 -0.27
C TYR A 79 12.53 15.39 -0.15
N ILE A 80 11.74 14.69 -0.97
CA ILE A 80 10.28 14.79 -1.00
C ILE A 80 9.70 13.69 -0.13
N CYS A 81 8.88 14.05 0.86
CA CYS A 81 8.24 13.10 1.76
C CYS A 81 6.73 13.08 1.53
N GLY A 82 6.17 11.91 1.25
CA GLY A 82 4.72 11.68 1.27
C GLY A 82 4.24 11.36 2.68
N ILE A 83 3.06 11.88 3.05
CA ILE A 83 2.44 11.65 4.36
C ILE A 83 0.97 11.31 4.18
N ASP A 84 0.55 10.23 4.86
CA ASP A 84 -0.86 9.82 4.94
C ASP A 84 -1.15 9.18 6.30
N GLU A 85 -2.44 9.10 6.67
CA GLU A 85 -2.88 8.46 7.91
C GLU A 85 -3.94 7.41 7.68
N VAL A 86 -4.07 6.52 8.65
CA VAL A 86 -5.12 5.50 8.72
C VAL A 86 -5.69 5.40 10.13
N GLY A 87 -6.94 5.00 10.22
CA GLY A 87 -7.53 4.70 11.53
C GLY A 87 -8.18 5.89 12.20
N ARG A 88 -8.66 6.89 11.46
CA ARG A 88 -9.45 8.02 12.05
C ARG A 88 -10.86 7.59 12.47
N GLY A 89 -11.53 6.77 11.67
CA GLY A 89 -12.94 6.38 11.87
C GLY A 89 -13.23 5.18 12.77
N PRO A 90 -12.30 4.25 13.08
CA PRO A 90 -12.55 3.10 13.94
C PRO A 90 -12.97 3.48 15.36
N LEU A 91 -13.75 2.59 15.99
CA LEU A 91 -14.16 2.67 17.40
C LEU A 91 -13.06 2.23 18.37
N ALA A 92 -12.05 1.50 17.86
CA ALA A 92 -10.95 0.95 18.65
C ALA A 92 -9.61 1.05 17.90
N GLY A 93 -8.53 1.07 18.67
CA GLY A 93 -7.16 1.11 18.17
C GLY A 93 -6.66 2.52 17.86
N PRO A 94 -5.36 2.67 17.56
CA PRO A 94 -4.73 3.96 17.33
C PRO A 94 -5.10 4.55 15.96
N VAL A 95 -4.88 5.87 15.79
CA VAL A 95 -4.60 6.49 14.51
C VAL A 95 -3.10 6.33 14.23
N VAL A 96 -2.76 5.96 13.00
CA VAL A 96 -1.37 5.73 12.57
C VAL A 96 -1.09 6.56 11.34
N ALA A 97 0.03 7.27 11.33
CA ALA A 97 0.53 8.03 10.18
C ALA A 97 1.82 7.40 9.66
N GLY A 98 1.97 7.42 8.34
CA GLY A 98 3.18 7.05 7.62
C GLY A 98 3.83 8.28 7.00
N ALA A 99 5.15 8.29 6.97
CA ALA A 99 5.97 9.24 6.24
C ALA A 99 6.99 8.47 5.40
N VAL A 100 7.09 8.75 4.10
CA VAL A 100 7.96 8.01 3.17
C VAL A 100 8.70 8.98 2.25
N ILE A 101 10.02 8.83 2.20
CA ILE A 101 10.88 9.45 1.19
C ILE A 101 11.31 8.36 0.23
N LEU A 102 10.84 8.42 -1.00
CA LEU A 102 11.25 7.48 -2.05
C LEU A 102 12.49 8.01 -2.80
N PRO A 103 13.32 7.12 -3.40
CA PRO A 103 14.39 7.55 -4.30
C PRO A 103 13.81 8.24 -5.55
N LYS A 104 14.57 9.14 -6.17
CA LYS A 104 14.13 9.89 -7.36
C LYS A 104 13.81 8.96 -8.55
N ASP A 105 14.53 7.87 -8.67
CA ASP A 105 14.39 6.82 -9.68
C ASP A 105 13.53 5.64 -9.21
N CYS A 106 12.63 5.88 -8.26
CA CYS A 106 11.75 4.85 -7.70
C CYS A 106 11.07 4.03 -8.80
N ASP A 107 11.24 2.71 -8.73
CA ASP A 107 10.73 1.72 -9.69
C ASP A 107 9.62 0.82 -9.10
N ILE A 108 9.12 1.14 -7.91
CA ILE A 108 8.08 0.35 -7.25
C ILE A 108 6.77 0.47 -8.04
N LEU A 109 6.32 -0.66 -8.58
CA LEU A 109 5.05 -0.76 -9.31
C LEU A 109 3.88 -1.03 -8.35
N TYR A 110 2.67 -0.82 -8.84
CA TYR A 110 1.40 -1.12 -8.16
C TYR A 110 1.11 -0.31 -6.89
N ILE A 111 1.93 0.66 -6.50
CA ILE A 111 1.55 1.61 -5.45
C ILE A 111 0.23 2.28 -5.84
N ASN A 112 -0.72 2.29 -4.90
CA ASN A 112 -2.05 2.87 -5.07
C ASN A 112 -2.65 3.19 -3.69
N ASP A 113 -3.79 3.86 -3.67
CA ASP A 113 -4.65 3.97 -2.48
C ASP A 113 -4.75 2.60 -1.79
N SER A 114 -4.31 2.53 -0.53
CA SER A 114 -4.20 1.27 0.21
C SER A 114 -5.51 0.51 0.35
N LYS A 115 -6.65 1.22 0.26
CA LYS A 115 -8.00 0.63 0.33
C LYS A 115 -8.39 -0.12 -0.96
N LYS A 116 -7.72 0.17 -2.09
CA LYS A 116 -7.94 -0.50 -3.38
C LYS A 116 -7.08 -1.74 -3.57
N LEU A 117 -6.09 -1.94 -2.71
CA LEU A 117 -5.17 -3.07 -2.76
C LEU A 117 -5.70 -4.25 -1.94
N SER A 118 -5.44 -5.48 -2.40
CA SER A 118 -5.65 -6.67 -1.56
C SER A 118 -4.68 -6.68 -0.37
N ALA A 119 -5.00 -7.41 0.69
CA ALA A 119 -4.13 -7.53 1.85
C ALA A 119 -2.74 -8.08 1.46
N SER A 120 -2.68 -9.13 0.64
CA SER A 120 -1.41 -9.72 0.16
C SER A 120 -0.58 -8.74 -0.67
N MET A 121 -1.23 -7.90 -1.50
CA MET A 121 -0.52 -6.89 -2.28
C MET A 121 0.01 -5.77 -1.38
N ARG A 122 -0.74 -5.34 -0.36
CA ARG A 122 -0.27 -4.36 0.62
C ARG A 122 0.96 -4.86 1.38
N GLU A 123 0.95 -6.12 1.83
CA GLU A 123 2.10 -6.72 2.51
C GLU A 123 3.35 -6.76 1.60
N LYS A 124 3.19 -7.22 0.36
CA LYS A 124 4.27 -7.22 -0.62
C LYS A 124 4.85 -5.82 -0.85
N LEU A 125 3.98 -4.83 -1.06
CA LEU A 125 4.40 -3.45 -1.28
C LEU A 125 5.00 -2.82 -0.02
N TYR A 126 4.51 -3.17 1.17
CA TYR A 126 5.12 -2.75 2.43
C TYR A 126 6.58 -3.18 2.50
N ASP A 127 6.87 -4.46 2.25
CA ASP A 127 8.24 -4.98 2.30
C ASP A 127 9.12 -4.28 1.25
N GLU A 128 8.62 -4.12 0.02
CA GLU A 128 9.36 -3.44 -1.06
C GLU A 128 9.62 -1.95 -0.76
N ILE A 129 8.63 -1.23 -0.18
CA ILE A 129 8.80 0.15 0.25
C ILE A 129 9.84 0.25 1.37
N MET A 130 9.76 -0.63 2.38
CA MET A 130 10.70 -0.63 3.51
C MET A 130 12.14 -0.93 3.07
N GLU A 131 12.33 -1.72 2.02
CA GLU A 131 13.64 -2.04 1.44
C GLU A 131 14.19 -0.89 0.59
N LYS A 132 13.36 -0.30 -0.27
CA LYS A 132 13.81 0.65 -1.32
C LYS A 132 13.74 2.12 -0.90
N ALA A 133 12.94 2.49 0.09
CA ALA A 133 12.79 3.88 0.50
C ALA A 133 14.09 4.46 1.08
N VAL A 134 14.36 5.73 0.79
CA VAL A 134 15.46 6.50 1.40
C VAL A 134 15.24 6.62 2.91
N ALA A 135 14.01 6.88 3.33
CA ALA A 135 13.61 6.88 4.73
C ALA A 135 12.11 6.59 4.87
N THR A 136 11.75 5.92 5.95
CA THR A 136 10.37 5.71 6.39
C THR A 136 10.23 6.11 7.85
N GLY A 137 9.06 6.62 8.20
CA GLY A 137 8.72 6.95 9.57
C GLY A 137 7.27 6.60 9.86
N ILE A 138 7.01 6.06 11.04
CA ILE A 138 5.67 5.78 11.56
C ILE A 138 5.45 6.59 12.83
N GLY A 139 4.28 7.19 12.94
CA GLY A 139 3.81 7.84 14.16
C GLY A 139 2.40 7.37 14.49
N MET A 140 2.04 7.43 15.77
CA MET A 140 0.73 6.98 16.21
C MET A 140 0.24 7.72 17.46
N ALA A 141 -1.09 7.80 17.59
CA ALA A 141 -1.73 8.23 18.82
C ALA A 141 -2.77 7.19 19.25
N GLY A 142 -2.68 6.76 20.51
CA GLY A 142 -3.55 5.74 21.09
C GLY A 142 -4.96 6.24 21.39
N PRO A 143 -5.87 5.32 21.74
CA PRO A 143 -7.26 5.64 22.04
C PRO A 143 -7.43 6.69 23.15
N GLU A 144 -6.68 6.58 24.26
CA GLU A 144 -6.70 7.53 25.35
C GLU A 144 -6.33 8.94 24.88
N ARG A 145 -5.27 9.05 24.06
CA ARG A 145 -4.86 10.35 23.50
C ARG A 145 -5.89 10.92 22.53
N ILE A 146 -6.55 10.05 21.75
CA ILE A 146 -7.65 10.46 20.86
C ILE A 146 -8.81 11.03 21.68
N ASP A 147 -9.16 10.38 22.79
CA ASP A 147 -10.24 10.83 23.67
C ASP A 147 -9.90 12.16 24.37
N GLU A 148 -8.62 12.38 24.70
CA GLU A 148 -8.13 13.59 25.37
C GLU A 148 -8.15 14.82 24.43
N ILE A 149 -7.60 14.70 23.22
CA ILE A 149 -7.33 15.86 22.33
C ILE A 149 -8.17 15.88 21.05
N ASN A 150 -9.08 14.96 20.86
CA ASN A 150 -9.86 14.60 19.68
C ASN A 150 -9.04 14.00 18.53
N ILE A 151 -9.75 13.35 17.57
CA ILE A 151 -9.13 12.61 16.47
C ILE A 151 -8.32 13.49 15.52
N LEU A 152 -8.71 14.75 15.30
CA LEU A 152 -7.99 15.64 14.40
C LEU A 152 -6.61 15.99 14.98
N GLN A 153 -6.56 16.39 16.24
CA GLN A 153 -5.30 16.74 16.91
C GLN A 153 -4.41 15.51 17.09
N ALA A 154 -5.00 14.35 17.43
CA ALA A 154 -4.28 13.08 17.50
C ALA A 154 -3.70 12.65 16.15
N THR A 155 -4.40 12.90 15.04
CA THR A 155 -3.88 12.67 13.68
C THR A 155 -2.67 13.56 13.39
N TYR A 156 -2.75 14.85 13.70
CA TYR A 156 -1.60 15.76 13.55
C TYR A 156 -0.41 15.37 14.43
N GLU A 157 -0.67 14.89 15.65
CA GLU A 157 0.39 14.39 16.54
C GLU A 157 1.06 13.15 15.94
N ALA A 158 0.30 12.18 15.43
CA ALA A 158 0.83 11.01 14.74
C ALA A 158 1.65 11.40 13.49
N MET A 159 1.18 12.36 12.69
CA MET A 159 1.93 12.85 11.51
C MET A 159 3.24 13.51 11.91
N ARG A 160 3.25 14.35 12.94
CA ARG A 160 4.50 14.96 13.45
C ARG A 160 5.49 13.92 13.95
N GLN A 161 5.02 12.89 14.66
CA GLN A 161 5.86 11.77 15.09
C GLN A 161 6.43 11.00 13.89
N ALA A 162 5.62 10.72 12.85
CA ALA A 162 6.08 10.05 11.64
C ALA A 162 7.22 10.84 10.97
N ILE A 163 7.09 12.16 10.86
CA ILE A 163 8.14 13.04 10.31
C ILE A 163 9.40 13.01 11.18
N THR A 164 9.23 13.09 12.50
CA THR A 164 10.36 13.09 13.46
C THR A 164 11.12 11.77 13.45
N ASN A 165 10.42 10.65 13.18
CA ASN A 165 11.00 9.31 13.13
C ASN A 165 11.73 9.01 11.80
N LEU A 166 11.68 9.90 10.81
CA LEU A 166 12.48 9.77 9.60
C LEU A 166 13.98 9.91 9.93
N LYS A 167 14.81 9.00 9.41
CA LYS A 167 16.28 9.07 9.53
C LYS A 167 16.89 10.17 8.66
N VAL A 168 16.15 10.66 7.68
CA VAL A 168 16.54 11.74 6.76
C VAL A 168 15.52 12.84 6.87
N LYS A 169 15.96 14.10 7.07
CA LYS A 169 15.06 15.25 7.15
C LYS A 169 14.53 15.56 5.75
N PRO A 170 13.20 15.65 5.56
CA PRO A 170 12.62 16.06 4.29
C PRO A 170 12.76 17.58 4.07
N ASP A 171 12.86 17.97 2.80
CA ASP A 171 12.87 19.39 2.37
C ASP A 171 11.46 19.88 2.02
N ILE A 172 10.57 18.97 1.63
CA ILE A 172 9.16 19.24 1.30
C ILE A 172 8.28 18.05 1.68
N LEU A 173 7.07 18.36 2.13
CA LEU A 173 6.04 17.36 2.48
C LEU A 173 4.90 17.44 1.47
N LEU A 174 4.52 16.28 0.92
CA LEU A 174 3.29 16.06 0.17
C LEU A 174 2.30 15.37 1.10
N ASN A 175 1.23 16.06 1.50
CA ASN A 175 0.29 15.55 2.50
C ASN A 175 -1.05 15.20 1.84
N ASP A 176 -1.71 14.11 2.27
CA ASP A 176 -3.09 13.86 1.83
C ASP A 176 -4.03 14.88 2.49
N ALA A 177 -4.50 15.81 1.67
CA ALA A 177 -5.54 16.83 1.94
C ALA A 177 -5.34 17.79 3.14
N VAL A 178 -4.26 17.67 3.92
CA VAL A 178 -4.08 18.47 5.15
C VAL A 178 -2.78 19.28 5.16
N THR A 179 -2.77 20.37 5.92
CA THR A 179 -1.53 21.04 6.37
C THR A 179 -1.36 20.71 7.84
N ILE A 180 -0.18 20.20 8.21
CA ILE A 180 0.13 19.73 9.56
C ILE A 180 0.60 20.93 10.39
N PRO A 181 -0.12 21.32 11.45
CA PRO A 181 0.30 22.45 12.29
C PRO A 181 1.60 22.14 13.06
N GLY A 182 2.42 23.18 13.26
CA GLY A 182 3.66 23.08 14.05
C GLY A 182 4.81 22.35 13.35
N VAL A 183 4.76 22.22 12.02
CA VAL A 183 5.84 21.67 11.20
C VAL A 183 6.41 22.78 10.32
N ASP A 184 7.68 23.14 10.57
CA ASP A 184 8.42 24.16 9.82
C ASP A 184 9.18 23.54 8.64
N ILE A 185 8.42 22.88 7.75
CA ILE A 185 8.87 22.34 6.47
C ILE A 185 7.82 22.73 5.45
N ARG A 186 8.24 23.09 4.23
CA ARG A 186 7.30 23.41 3.15
C ARG A 186 6.31 22.26 2.94
N GLN A 187 5.01 22.58 2.91
CA GLN A 187 3.93 21.58 2.77
C GLN A 187 3.10 21.85 1.52
N VAL A 188 2.71 20.78 0.85
CA VAL A 188 1.81 20.79 -0.30
C VAL A 188 0.65 19.84 -0.02
N PRO A 189 -0.52 20.34 0.38
CA PRO A 189 -1.71 19.50 0.59
C PRO A 189 -2.29 19.10 -0.77
N ILE A 190 -2.52 17.80 -0.97
CA ILE A 190 -3.03 17.22 -2.22
C ILE A 190 -4.31 16.47 -1.93
N ILE A 191 -5.46 16.94 -2.42
CA ILE A 191 -6.74 16.26 -2.25
C ILE A 191 -6.72 14.92 -2.99
N LYS A 192 -6.96 13.82 -2.26
CA LYS A 192 -6.80 12.44 -2.69
C LYS A 192 -5.36 12.16 -3.12
N GLY A 193 -4.43 12.57 -2.27
CA GLY A 193 -3.01 12.48 -2.52
C GLY A 193 -2.52 11.04 -2.66
N ASP A 194 -3.08 10.12 -1.90
CA ASP A 194 -2.85 8.67 -1.97
C ASP A 194 -3.07 8.05 -3.36
N ALA A 195 -3.93 8.67 -4.17
CA ALA A 195 -4.19 8.29 -5.57
C ALA A 195 -3.46 9.16 -6.60
N LYS A 196 -2.68 10.17 -6.19
CA LYS A 196 -2.08 11.17 -7.09
C LYS A 196 -0.58 11.37 -6.92
N SER A 197 0.00 10.93 -5.81
CA SER A 197 1.43 11.00 -5.47
C SER A 197 1.90 9.62 -5.05
N ILE A 198 2.99 9.17 -5.65
CA ILE A 198 3.58 7.86 -5.33
C ILE A 198 4.10 7.82 -3.88
N SER A 199 4.63 8.93 -3.38
CA SER A 199 5.14 9.04 -2.01
C SER A 199 4.02 9.00 -0.98
N ILE A 200 2.87 9.67 -1.25
CA ILE A 200 1.69 9.60 -0.38
C ILE A 200 1.08 8.19 -0.42
N GLY A 201 0.98 7.59 -1.61
CA GLY A 201 0.52 6.20 -1.76
C GLY A 201 1.38 5.20 -0.98
N ALA A 202 2.69 5.38 -1.01
CA ALA A 202 3.62 4.57 -0.21
C ALA A 202 3.40 4.79 1.30
N ALA A 203 3.23 6.04 1.75
CA ALA A 203 2.91 6.37 3.14
C ALA A 203 1.59 5.74 3.61
N SER A 204 0.56 5.78 2.76
CA SER A 204 -0.74 5.12 2.98
C SER A 204 -0.58 3.61 3.23
N ILE A 205 0.23 2.95 2.40
CA ILE A 205 0.47 1.50 2.50
C ILE A 205 1.18 1.16 3.81
N ILE A 206 2.28 1.85 4.16
CA ILE A 206 3.03 1.52 5.38
C ILE A 206 2.22 1.82 6.65
N ALA A 207 1.45 2.90 6.67
CA ALA A 207 0.55 3.20 7.78
C ALA A 207 -0.53 2.13 7.92
N LYS A 208 -1.16 1.73 6.79
CA LYS A 208 -2.24 0.73 6.76
C LYS A 208 -1.76 -0.64 7.23
N VAL A 209 -0.65 -1.15 6.69
CA VAL A 209 -0.10 -2.45 7.09
C VAL A 209 0.31 -2.44 8.56
N THR A 210 0.99 -1.39 9.01
CA THR A 210 1.39 -1.26 10.42
C THR A 210 0.18 -1.32 11.34
N ARG A 211 -0.88 -0.55 11.04
CA ARG A 211 -2.09 -0.56 11.87
C ARG A 211 -2.84 -1.89 11.81
N ASP A 212 -2.98 -2.49 10.63
CA ASP A 212 -3.70 -3.76 10.48
C ASP A 212 -3.01 -4.88 11.27
N ARG A 213 -1.68 -4.96 11.23
CA ARG A 213 -0.89 -5.91 12.04
C ARG A 213 -1.12 -5.70 13.55
N MET A 214 -1.18 -4.46 14.01
CA MET A 214 -1.51 -4.16 15.42
C MET A 214 -2.91 -4.66 15.80
N MET A 215 -3.90 -4.44 14.93
CA MET A 215 -5.27 -4.90 15.18
C MET A 215 -5.38 -6.42 15.18
N GLU A 216 -4.57 -7.12 14.39
CA GLU A 216 -4.46 -8.58 14.40
C GLU A 216 -3.86 -9.12 15.71
N GLU A 217 -2.83 -8.43 16.25
CA GLU A 217 -2.31 -8.78 17.59
C GLU A 217 -3.36 -8.55 18.69
N TYR A 218 -4.11 -7.46 18.62
CA TYR A 218 -5.22 -7.24 19.57
C TYR A 218 -6.33 -8.31 19.44
N ALA A 219 -6.59 -8.81 18.24
CA ALA A 219 -7.57 -9.89 18.04
C ALA A 219 -7.17 -11.20 18.72
N LYS A 220 -5.86 -11.48 18.88
CA LYS A 220 -5.38 -12.68 19.60
C LYS A 220 -5.65 -12.58 21.10
N ILE A 221 -5.65 -11.37 21.65
CA ILE A 221 -5.84 -11.10 23.09
C ILE A 221 -7.32 -10.91 23.43
N MET A 222 -8.08 -10.34 22.49
CA MET A 222 -9.50 -9.98 22.65
C MET A 222 -10.31 -10.50 21.45
N PRO A 223 -10.45 -11.83 21.28
CA PRO A 223 -11.07 -12.43 20.10
C PRO A 223 -12.56 -12.09 19.95
N GLU A 224 -13.25 -11.75 21.04
CA GLU A 224 -14.69 -11.48 21.06
C GLU A 224 -15.08 -10.28 20.19
N TYR A 225 -14.15 -9.31 19.99
CA TYR A 225 -14.42 -8.08 19.25
C TYR A 225 -14.17 -8.18 17.75
N GLY A 226 -13.59 -9.29 17.26
CA GLY A 226 -13.37 -9.56 15.83
C GLY A 226 -12.39 -8.56 15.17
N PHE A 227 -11.39 -8.07 15.88
CA PHE A 227 -10.45 -7.06 15.38
C PHE A 227 -9.62 -7.52 14.17
N ALA A 228 -9.43 -8.83 14.00
CA ALA A 228 -8.76 -9.38 12.83
C ALA A 228 -9.51 -9.07 11.51
N ASP A 229 -10.84 -9.03 11.57
CA ASP A 229 -11.67 -8.75 10.40
C ASP A 229 -12.03 -7.27 10.30
N ASN A 230 -12.60 -6.72 11.37
CA ASN A 230 -13.14 -5.35 11.35
C ASN A 230 -12.09 -4.25 11.56
N LYS A 231 -10.86 -4.60 11.95
CA LYS A 231 -9.75 -3.65 12.22
C LYS A 231 -10.15 -2.49 13.15
N GLY A 232 -11.12 -2.73 14.04
CA GLY A 232 -11.66 -1.76 15.00
C GLY A 232 -12.77 -0.87 14.45
N TYR A 233 -13.20 -1.04 13.20
CA TYR A 233 -14.35 -0.31 12.65
C TYR A 233 -15.67 -0.81 13.25
N GLY A 234 -16.68 0.06 13.28
CA GLY A 234 -17.99 -0.20 13.87
C GLY A 234 -18.87 -1.11 13.01
N SER A 235 -18.43 -2.35 12.77
CA SER A 235 -19.29 -3.38 12.18
C SER A 235 -20.41 -3.77 13.18
N ALA A 236 -21.50 -4.34 12.67
CA ALA A 236 -22.59 -4.79 13.53
C ALA A 236 -22.10 -5.79 14.59
N ALA A 237 -21.19 -6.70 14.24
CA ALA A 237 -20.60 -7.65 15.17
C ALA A 237 -19.74 -6.96 16.24
N HIS A 238 -18.93 -5.97 15.88
CA HIS A 238 -18.11 -5.21 16.82
C HIS A 238 -18.97 -4.41 17.80
N ILE A 239 -20.03 -3.74 17.31
CA ILE A 239 -20.97 -3.01 18.17
C ILE A 239 -21.72 -3.97 19.11
N ALA A 240 -22.13 -5.15 18.65
CA ALA A 240 -22.75 -6.19 19.48
C ALA A 240 -21.78 -6.65 20.58
N ALA A 241 -20.51 -6.90 20.25
CA ALA A 241 -19.49 -7.28 21.23
C ALA A 241 -19.27 -6.18 22.30
N ILE A 242 -19.24 -4.91 21.89
CA ILE A 242 -19.14 -3.80 22.87
C ILE A 242 -20.33 -3.79 23.84
N LYS A 243 -21.55 -4.07 23.35
CA LYS A 243 -22.76 -4.12 24.20
C LYS A 243 -22.76 -5.31 25.15
N GLU A 244 -22.23 -6.44 24.72
CA GLU A 244 -22.22 -7.71 25.47
C GLU A 244 -21.09 -7.76 26.50
N TYR A 245 -19.85 -7.44 26.07
CA TYR A 245 -18.64 -7.60 26.88
C TYR A 245 -18.12 -6.27 27.49
N GLY A 246 -18.72 -5.15 27.10
CA GLY A 246 -18.23 -3.83 27.48
C GLY A 246 -17.05 -3.37 26.61
N PRO A 247 -16.54 -2.15 26.86
CA PRO A 247 -15.38 -1.65 26.15
C PRO A 247 -14.06 -2.10 26.78
N THR A 248 -13.06 -2.36 25.94
CA THR A 248 -11.68 -2.65 26.36
C THR A 248 -10.84 -1.35 26.45
N PRO A 249 -9.59 -1.40 26.98
CA PRO A 249 -8.68 -0.26 27.01
C PRO A 249 -8.31 0.31 25.62
N ILE A 250 -8.49 -0.45 24.55
CA ILE A 250 -8.20 0.05 23.19
C ILE A 250 -9.41 0.68 22.51
N HIS A 251 -10.60 0.71 23.14
CA HIS A 251 -11.76 1.43 22.64
C HIS A 251 -11.66 2.92 22.91
N ARG A 252 -12.08 3.72 21.94
CA ARG A 252 -12.18 5.18 22.04
C ARG A 252 -13.49 5.54 22.73
N ARG A 253 -13.42 5.92 23.99
CA ARG A 253 -14.60 6.19 24.82
C ARG A 253 -15.52 7.24 24.20
N THR A 254 -14.93 8.29 23.60
CA THR A 254 -15.70 9.35 22.93
C THR A 254 -16.45 8.86 21.69
N PHE A 255 -15.98 7.78 21.02
CA PHE A 255 -16.60 7.24 19.80
C PHE A 255 -17.72 6.24 20.09
N ILE A 256 -17.71 5.60 21.27
CA ILE A 256 -18.65 4.52 21.61
C ILE A 256 -19.79 4.96 22.52
N LYS A 257 -19.88 6.24 22.89
CA LYS A 257 -20.91 6.78 23.81
C LYS A 257 -22.35 6.39 23.47
N ASN A 258 -22.66 6.19 22.18
CA ASN A 258 -23.99 5.80 21.71
C ASN A 258 -24.25 4.30 21.80
N PHE A 259 -23.25 3.49 22.08
CA PHE A 259 -23.35 2.03 22.12
C PHE A 259 -23.21 1.46 23.51
N TYR A 260 -22.58 2.19 24.41
CA TYR A 260 -22.28 1.80 25.76
C TYR A 260 -22.41 3.01 26.69
N SER A 261 -23.22 2.86 27.74
CA SER A 261 -23.34 3.82 28.87
C SER A 261 -22.74 3.15 30.08
N GLU A 262 -21.84 3.84 30.75
CA GLU A 262 -21.28 3.42 32.05
C GLU A 262 -22.33 3.42 33.16
#